data_91af9fc45caa255d4acbb6abaa16d961
#
_entry.id   91af9fc45caa255d4acbb6abaa16d961
#
_cell.length_a   1.000
_cell.length_b   1.000
_cell.length_c   1.000
_cell.angle_alpha   90.00
_cell.angle_beta   90.00
_cell.angle_gamma   90.00
#
_symmetry.space_group_name_H-M   'P 1'
#
loop_
_entity.id
_entity.type
_entity.pdbx_description
1 polymer ?
#
loop_
_entity_poly.entity_id
_entity_poly.type
_entity_poly.pdbx_seq_one_letter_code
_entity_poly.pdbx_strand_id
1 'polypeptide(L)'
;MLGIGRGSREGVISLEASIKSCGRTKQWSVALRLLREGLRLGVQLGPGHYVATASACRKGGQWQHALSVLSDMWKAKLEPNVISYSAGISACEKGEQWQPALALLSEMWEAKLEPNVISYSAGISACEKGEQWQRALALLSEMWEAKLEPDVISYSAGISACEKGEQWQRALALLSVMREAKLEPNVISYSAGISASTALGSARARRAGSGSWRLRC
;
A
#
# COMPACT_ATOMS: atom_id res chain seq x y z
N MET A 1 32.56 -13.14 10.14
CA MET A 1 31.82 -13.92 11.17
C MET A 1 31.28 -12.92 12.18
N LEU A 2 30.00 -12.61 12.13
CA LEU A 2 29.36 -11.80 13.17
C LEU A 2 29.12 -12.72 14.37
N GLY A 3 29.86 -12.48 15.49
CA GLY A 3 29.70 -13.23 16.73
C GLY A 3 28.35 -12.89 17.37
N ILE A 4 27.30 -13.62 17.00
CA ILE A 4 26.02 -13.56 17.69
C ILE A 4 26.15 -14.37 18.97
N GLY A 5 26.44 -13.69 20.09
CA GLY A 5 26.48 -14.31 21.42
C GLY A 5 25.11 -14.92 21.74
N ARG A 6 25.09 -16.18 22.18
CA ARG A 6 23.89 -16.90 22.60
C ARG A 6 23.12 -16.08 23.66
N GLY A 7 21.95 -15.58 23.32
CA GLY A 7 20.92 -15.19 24.28
C GLY A 7 21.12 -13.88 25.06
N SER A 8 22.11 -13.02 24.73
CA SER A 8 22.23 -11.73 25.39
C SER A 8 21.30 -10.68 24.76
N ARG A 9 20.72 -9.80 25.57
CA ARG A 9 19.92 -8.64 25.10
C ARG A 9 20.65 -7.82 24.03
N GLU A 10 21.97 -7.69 24.15
CA GLU A 10 22.82 -6.98 23.18
C GLU A 10 22.87 -7.69 21.82
N GLY A 11 22.93 -9.03 21.80
CA GLY A 11 22.90 -9.81 20.56
C GLY A 11 21.56 -9.68 19.80
N VAL A 12 20.45 -9.63 20.51
CA VAL A 12 19.09 -9.47 19.94
C VAL A 12 18.93 -8.06 19.32
N ILE A 13 19.34 -7.03 20.04
CA ILE A 13 19.29 -5.63 19.55
C ILE A 13 20.21 -5.45 18.33
N SER A 14 21.41 -6.05 18.36
CA SER A 14 22.35 -6.03 17.24
C SER A 14 21.78 -6.72 15.99
N LEU A 15 21.04 -7.83 16.16
CA LEU A 15 20.40 -8.54 15.06
C LEU A 15 19.30 -7.69 14.40
N GLU A 16 18.43 -7.06 15.19
CA GLU A 16 17.37 -6.19 14.66
C GLU A 16 17.96 -4.99 13.92
N ALA A 17 19.00 -4.36 14.47
CA ALA A 17 19.69 -3.24 13.82
C ALA A 17 20.31 -3.68 12.48
N SER A 18 20.90 -4.89 12.42
CA SER A 18 21.47 -5.46 11.19
C SER A 18 20.40 -5.71 10.14
N ILE A 19 19.26 -6.28 10.53
CA ILE A 19 18.11 -6.50 9.63
C ILE A 19 17.55 -5.17 9.11
N LYS A 20 17.41 -4.16 10.00
CA LYS A 20 16.97 -2.80 9.59
C LYS A 20 17.95 -2.15 8.60
N SER A 21 19.25 -2.38 8.78
CA SER A 21 20.27 -1.92 7.84
C SER A 21 20.13 -2.57 6.47
N CYS A 22 19.87 -3.89 6.41
CA CYS A 22 19.57 -4.59 5.16
C CYS A 22 18.35 -4.00 4.44
N GLY A 23 17.34 -3.54 5.19
CA GLY A 23 16.18 -2.85 4.62
C GLY A 23 16.51 -1.50 3.96
N ARG A 24 17.55 -0.78 4.45
CA ARG A 24 18.02 0.46 3.81
C ARG A 24 18.79 0.18 2.52
N THR A 25 19.55 -0.90 2.47
CA THR A 25 20.38 -1.28 1.31
C THR A 25 19.67 -2.22 0.33
N LYS A 26 18.37 -2.50 0.52
CA LYS A 26 17.55 -3.42 -0.28
C LYS A 26 18.08 -4.87 -0.31
N GLN A 27 18.89 -5.26 0.67
CA GLN A 27 19.48 -6.59 0.79
C GLN A 27 18.50 -7.57 1.49
N TRP A 28 17.36 -7.81 0.88
CA TRP A 28 16.27 -8.62 1.44
C TRP A 28 16.70 -10.06 1.73
N SER A 29 17.52 -10.69 0.88
CA SER A 29 17.99 -12.06 1.05
C SER A 29 18.91 -12.21 2.28
N VAL A 30 19.70 -11.18 2.58
CA VAL A 30 20.53 -11.13 3.78
C VAL A 30 19.65 -10.98 5.03
N ALA A 31 18.61 -10.13 4.96
CA ALA A 31 17.66 -9.97 6.06
C ALA A 31 16.93 -11.27 6.39
N LEU A 32 16.47 -12.02 5.39
CA LEU A 32 15.84 -13.34 5.56
C LEU A 32 16.81 -14.36 6.17
N ARG A 33 18.06 -14.38 5.71
CA ARG A 33 19.08 -15.27 6.26
C ARG A 33 19.37 -14.96 7.72
N LEU A 34 19.50 -13.69 8.08
CA LEU A 34 19.71 -13.26 9.47
C LEU A 34 18.53 -13.66 10.38
N LEU A 35 17.29 -13.49 9.93
CA LEU A 35 16.10 -13.91 10.68
C LEU A 35 16.13 -15.44 10.93
N ARG A 36 16.35 -16.24 9.87
CA ARG A 36 16.41 -17.70 9.96
C ARG A 36 17.55 -18.18 10.86
N GLU A 37 18.70 -17.53 10.77
CA GLU A 37 19.84 -17.86 11.61
C GLU A 37 19.58 -17.55 13.09
N GLY A 38 18.93 -16.41 13.37
CA GLY A 38 18.46 -16.07 14.72
C GLY A 38 17.54 -17.14 15.30
N LEU A 39 16.57 -17.60 14.51
CA LEU A 39 15.67 -18.70 14.89
C LEU A 39 16.44 -20.01 15.14
N ARG A 40 17.37 -20.37 14.26
CA ARG A 40 18.20 -21.57 14.39
C ARG A 40 19.06 -21.57 15.65
N LEU A 41 19.57 -20.41 16.05
CA LEU A 41 20.37 -20.22 17.24
C LEU A 41 19.55 -20.12 18.54
N GLY A 42 18.22 -20.20 18.45
CA GLY A 42 17.31 -20.08 19.60
C GLY A 42 17.25 -18.67 20.18
N VAL A 43 17.58 -17.65 19.38
CA VAL A 43 17.43 -16.24 19.80
C VAL A 43 15.94 -15.92 19.91
N GLN A 44 15.53 -15.34 21.02
CA GLN A 44 14.15 -14.86 21.18
C GLN A 44 13.90 -13.65 20.28
N LEU A 45 13.23 -13.90 19.15
CA LEU A 45 12.88 -12.88 18.18
C LEU A 45 11.53 -12.28 18.54
N GLY A 46 11.49 -10.96 18.66
CA GLY A 46 10.22 -10.21 18.84
C GLY A 46 9.65 -9.73 17.51
N PRO A 47 8.43 -9.12 17.52
CA PRO A 47 7.74 -8.62 16.32
C PRO A 47 8.60 -7.70 15.45
N GLY A 48 9.48 -6.88 16.07
CA GLY A 48 10.35 -5.94 15.37
C GLY A 48 11.28 -6.62 14.34
N HIS A 49 11.78 -7.83 14.62
CA HIS A 49 12.64 -8.58 13.70
C HIS A 49 11.88 -9.01 12.45
N TYR A 50 10.66 -9.53 12.62
CA TYR A 50 9.80 -9.97 11.52
C TYR A 50 9.37 -8.78 10.65
N VAL A 51 8.88 -7.70 11.28
CA VAL A 51 8.46 -6.48 10.57
C VAL A 51 9.62 -5.84 9.81
N ALA A 52 10.82 -5.77 10.42
CA ALA A 52 12.01 -5.25 9.74
C ALA A 52 12.40 -6.12 8.54
N THR A 53 12.31 -7.46 8.66
CA THR A 53 12.59 -8.40 7.56
C THR A 53 11.54 -8.28 6.45
N ALA A 54 10.24 -8.24 6.80
CA ALA A 54 9.17 -8.05 5.84
C ALA A 54 9.32 -6.72 5.10
N SER A 55 9.70 -5.64 5.81
CA SER A 55 9.99 -4.33 5.20
C SER A 55 11.19 -4.37 4.26
N ALA A 56 12.24 -5.16 4.57
CA ALA A 56 13.38 -5.37 3.66
C ALA A 56 12.95 -6.11 2.39
N CYS A 57 12.15 -7.17 2.54
CA CYS A 57 11.57 -7.92 1.41
C CYS A 57 10.70 -7.01 0.52
N ARG A 58 9.81 -6.21 1.12
CA ARG A 58 8.97 -5.24 0.41
C ARG A 58 9.82 -4.25 -0.41
N LYS A 59 10.87 -3.67 0.18
CA LYS A 59 11.77 -2.75 -0.50
C LYS A 59 12.58 -3.41 -1.62
N GLY A 60 12.80 -4.73 -1.53
CA GLY A 60 13.42 -5.55 -2.54
C GLY A 60 12.44 -6.07 -3.61
N GLY A 61 11.17 -5.68 -3.58
CA GLY A 61 10.15 -6.13 -4.53
C GLY A 61 9.67 -7.58 -4.29
N GLN A 62 9.99 -8.17 -3.14
CA GLN A 62 9.70 -9.57 -2.81
C GLN A 62 8.47 -9.68 -1.90
N TRP A 63 7.32 -9.38 -2.44
CA TRP A 63 6.07 -9.32 -1.66
C TRP A 63 5.67 -10.69 -1.06
N GLN A 64 5.88 -11.81 -1.80
CA GLN A 64 5.58 -13.15 -1.29
C GLN A 64 6.41 -13.46 -0.04
N HIS A 65 7.71 -13.14 -0.08
CA HIS A 65 8.58 -13.33 1.07
C HIS A 65 8.18 -12.43 2.25
N ALA A 66 7.74 -11.20 1.98
CA ALA A 66 7.26 -10.30 3.02
C ALA A 66 6.03 -10.90 3.74
N LEU A 67 5.04 -11.40 2.98
CA LEU A 67 3.85 -12.05 3.56
C LEU A 67 4.20 -13.35 4.29
N SER A 68 5.09 -14.17 3.74
CA SER A 68 5.56 -15.39 4.40
C SER A 68 6.18 -15.10 5.76
N VAL A 69 7.04 -14.06 5.85
CA VAL A 69 7.67 -13.65 7.11
C VAL A 69 6.62 -13.19 8.14
N LEU A 70 5.60 -12.45 7.73
CA LEU A 70 4.53 -12.04 8.62
C LEU A 70 3.67 -13.24 9.07
N SER A 71 3.39 -14.19 8.16
CA SER A 71 2.73 -15.45 8.52
C SER A 71 3.54 -16.26 9.54
N ASP A 72 4.85 -16.30 9.40
CA ASP A 72 5.74 -16.99 10.36
C ASP A 72 5.76 -16.29 11.73
N MET A 73 5.63 -14.96 11.77
CA MET A 73 5.45 -14.20 13.01
C MET A 73 4.17 -14.64 13.74
N TRP A 74 3.07 -14.81 13.02
CA TRP A 74 1.79 -15.24 13.59
C TRP A 74 1.86 -16.68 14.10
N LYS A 75 2.49 -17.59 13.34
CA LYS A 75 2.74 -18.98 13.78
C LYS A 75 3.59 -19.06 15.05
N ALA A 76 4.51 -18.11 15.23
CA ALA A 76 5.30 -17.97 16.44
C ALA A 76 4.50 -17.37 17.63
N LYS A 77 3.18 -17.20 17.49
CA LYS A 77 2.27 -16.61 18.49
C LYS A 77 2.69 -15.22 18.95
N LEU A 78 3.35 -14.47 18.08
CA LEU A 78 3.64 -13.06 18.27
C LEU A 78 2.43 -12.28 17.79
N GLU A 79 1.84 -11.48 18.66
CA GLU A 79 0.63 -10.72 18.33
C GLU A 79 0.90 -9.73 17.19
N PRO A 80 0.08 -9.79 16.11
CA PRO A 80 0.13 -8.80 15.06
C PRO A 80 -0.25 -7.42 15.60
N ASN A 81 0.34 -6.38 15.06
CA ASN A 81 0.01 -5.01 15.37
C ASN A 81 -0.20 -4.20 14.09
N VAL A 82 -0.64 -2.96 14.23
CA VAL A 82 -0.89 -2.05 13.11
C VAL A 82 0.33 -1.95 12.17
N ILE A 83 1.55 -1.97 12.73
CA ILE A 83 2.79 -1.84 11.93
C ILE A 83 3.02 -3.10 11.07
N SER A 84 2.77 -4.30 11.62
CA SER A 84 2.94 -5.56 10.88
C SER A 84 1.93 -5.67 9.73
N TYR A 85 0.66 -5.36 9.98
CA TYR A 85 -0.36 -5.34 8.93
C TYR A 85 -0.07 -4.29 7.86
N SER A 86 0.25 -3.04 8.25
CA SER A 86 0.61 -1.99 7.29
C SER A 86 1.82 -2.38 6.42
N ALA A 87 2.80 -3.10 7.00
CA ALA A 87 3.93 -3.62 6.23
C ALA A 87 3.50 -4.68 5.22
N GLY A 88 2.55 -5.56 5.59
CA GLY A 88 1.96 -6.57 4.70
C GLY A 88 1.17 -5.93 3.56
N ILE A 89 0.27 -5.00 3.87
CA ILE A 89 -0.52 -4.27 2.88
C ILE A 89 0.39 -3.51 1.91
N SER A 90 1.42 -2.82 2.44
CA SER A 90 2.40 -2.14 1.60
C SER A 90 3.27 -3.09 0.76
N ALA A 91 3.47 -4.34 1.20
CA ALA A 91 4.14 -5.35 0.39
C ALA A 91 3.25 -5.81 -0.77
N CYS A 92 1.96 -6.03 -0.50
CA CYS A 92 0.95 -6.33 -1.52
C CYS A 92 0.83 -5.20 -2.55
N GLU A 93 0.84 -3.93 -2.10
CA GLU A 93 0.87 -2.74 -2.98
C GLU A 93 2.07 -2.79 -3.93
N LYS A 94 3.27 -3.11 -3.44
CA LYS A 94 4.48 -3.24 -4.28
C LYS A 94 4.44 -4.42 -5.24
N GLY A 95 3.70 -5.47 -4.88
CA GLY A 95 3.47 -6.64 -5.72
C GLY A 95 2.25 -6.53 -6.63
N GLU A 96 1.55 -5.38 -6.63
CA GLU A 96 0.32 -5.14 -7.40
C GLU A 96 -0.82 -6.13 -7.06
N GLN A 97 -0.81 -6.62 -5.82
CA GLN A 97 -1.73 -7.65 -5.33
C GLN A 97 -2.84 -7.01 -4.48
N TRP A 98 -3.89 -6.54 -5.14
CA TRP A 98 -4.98 -5.84 -4.45
C TRP A 98 -5.84 -6.77 -3.56
N GLN A 99 -6.09 -8.04 -3.95
CA GLN A 99 -6.90 -8.95 -3.16
C GLN A 99 -6.27 -9.25 -1.78
N PRO A 100 -5.00 -9.70 -1.68
CA PRO A 100 -4.36 -9.88 -0.40
C PRO A 100 -4.24 -8.56 0.41
N ALA A 101 -4.08 -7.42 -0.26
CA ALA A 101 -4.05 -6.13 0.43
C ALA A 101 -5.37 -5.85 1.16
N LEU A 102 -6.50 -6.07 0.49
CA LEU A 102 -7.84 -5.89 1.07
C LEU A 102 -8.13 -6.93 2.15
N ALA A 103 -7.72 -8.19 1.95
CA ALA A 103 -7.87 -9.23 2.96
C ALA A 103 -7.16 -8.85 4.27
N LEU A 104 -5.90 -8.40 4.19
CA LEU A 104 -5.15 -7.94 5.36
C LEU A 104 -5.79 -6.72 6.04
N LEU A 105 -6.40 -5.82 5.27
CA LEU A 105 -7.12 -4.67 5.82
C LEU A 105 -8.37 -5.13 6.60
N SER A 106 -9.11 -6.11 6.06
CA SER A 106 -10.27 -6.72 6.75
C SER A 106 -9.84 -7.47 8.01
N GLU A 107 -8.75 -8.24 7.95
CA GLU A 107 -8.18 -8.94 9.10
C GLU A 107 -7.76 -7.98 10.23
N MET A 108 -7.28 -6.76 9.90
CA MET A 108 -6.99 -5.73 10.91
C MET A 108 -8.25 -5.39 11.72
N TRP A 109 -9.38 -5.18 11.04
CA TRP A 109 -10.65 -4.88 11.70
C TRP A 109 -11.14 -6.04 12.57
N GLU A 110 -11.05 -7.27 12.07
CA GLU A 110 -11.40 -8.47 12.83
C GLU A 110 -10.53 -8.63 14.08
N ALA A 111 -9.25 -8.29 13.99
CA ALA A 111 -8.31 -8.27 15.11
C ALA A 111 -8.50 -7.04 16.03
N LYS A 112 -9.51 -6.20 15.80
CA LYS A 112 -9.77 -4.95 16.54
C LYS A 112 -8.57 -3.98 16.53
N LEU A 113 -7.81 -4.01 15.46
CA LEU A 113 -6.72 -3.08 15.19
C LEU A 113 -7.23 -2.02 14.21
N GLU A 114 -7.27 -0.77 14.62
CA GLU A 114 -7.71 0.32 13.75
C GLU A 114 -6.67 0.58 12.65
N PRO A 115 -7.05 0.44 11.34
CA PRO A 115 -6.18 0.81 10.26
C PRO A 115 -5.83 2.30 10.31
N ASN A 116 -4.61 2.64 10.00
CA ASN A 116 -4.14 4.02 9.93
C ASN A 116 -4.05 4.52 8.48
N VAL A 117 -3.69 5.80 8.30
CA VAL A 117 -3.51 6.43 6.99
C VAL A 117 -2.58 5.60 6.09
N ILE A 118 -1.49 5.02 6.64
CA ILE A 118 -0.53 4.22 5.87
C ILE A 118 -1.18 2.94 5.34
N SER A 119 -2.01 2.25 6.16
CA SER A 119 -2.71 1.03 5.77
C SER A 119 -3.70 1.30 4.64
N TYR A 120 -4.51 2.35 4.79
CA TYR A 120 -5.49 2.73 3.76
C TYR A 120 -4.80 3.21 2.47
N SER A 121 -3.82 4.12 2.56
CA SER A 121 -3.10 4.61 1.37
C SER A 121 -2.45 3.48 0.57
N ALA A 122 -1.87 2.49 1.27
CA ALA A 122 -1.31 1.30 0.61
C ALA A 122 -2.39 0.42 -0.02
N GLY A 123 -3.55 0.25 0.64
CA GLY A 123 -4.71 -0.47 0.10
C GLY A 123 -5.28 0.20 -1.15
N ILE A 124 -5.46 1.53 -1.11
CA ILE A 124 -5.93 2.34 -2.25
C ILE A 124 -4.94 2.23 -3.41
N SER A 125 -3.63 2.35 -3.15
CA SER A 125 -2.58 2.20 -4.17
C SER A 125 -2.51 0.78 -4.75
N ALA A 126 -2.80 -0.25 -3.95
CA ALA A 126 -2.90 -1.62 -4.44
C ALA A 126 -4.11 -1.78 -5.38
N CYS A 127 -5.26 -1.20 -5.02
CA CYS A 127 -6.46 -1.17 -5.86
C CYS A 127 -6.25 -0.38 -7.16
N GLU A 128 -5.53 0.74 -7.10
CA GLU A 128 -5.15 1.54 -8.27
C GLU A 128 -4.33 0.70 -9.27
N LYS A 129 -3.31 -0.02 -8.78
CA LYS A 129 -2.48 -0.88 -9.61
C LYS A 129 -3.21 -2.10 -10.17
N GLY A 130 -4.18 -2.62 -9.41
CA GLY A 130 -5.06 -3.70 -9.84
C GLY A 130 -6.27 -3.22 -10.68
N GLU A 131 -6.32 -1.95 -11.09
CA GLU A 131 -7.40 -1.36 -11.90
C GLU A 131 -8.79 -1.45 -11.24
N GLN A 132 -8.84 -1.53 -9.90
CA GLN A 132 -10.07 -1.67 -9.11
C GLN A 132 -10.56 -0.31 -8.58
N TRP A 133 -10.94 0.59 -9.48
CA TRP A 133 -11.32 1.96 -9.12
C TRP A 133 -12.48 2.04 -8.10
N GLN A 134 -13.50 1.15 -8.18
CA GLN A 134 -14.63 1.15 -7.23
C GLN A 134 -14.12 0.88 -5.81
N ARG A 135 -13.21 -0.08 -5.66
CA ARG A 135 -12.63 -0.45 -4.37
C ARG A 135 -11.72 0.65 -3.82
N ALA A 136 -10.94 1.27 -4.70
CA ALA A 136 -10.11 2.42 -4.32
C ALA A 136 -10.95 3.58 -3.76
N LEU A 137 -12.09 3.89 -4.39
CA LEU A 137 -13.02 4.91 -3.91
C LEU A 137 -13.74 4.51 -2.62
N ALA A 138 -14.10 3.23 -2.47
CA ALA A 138 -14.70 2.73 -1.24
C ALA A 138 -13.73 2.90 -0.05
N LEU A 139 -12.47 2.52 -0.21
CA LEU A 139 -11.44 2.72 0.83
C LEU A 139 -11.22 4.20 1.18
N LEU A 140 -11.28 5.11 0.20
CA LEU A 140 -11.24 6.56 0.47
C LEU A 140 -12.43 7.00 1.31
N SER A 141 -13.63 6.47 1.04
CA SER A 141 -14.82 6.78 1.84
C SER A 141 -14.70 6.21 3.25
N GLU A 142 -14.21 4.98 3.39
CA GLU A 142 -13.95 4.35 4.70
C GLU A 142 -12.93 5.14 5.54
N MET A 143 -11.90 5.74 4.92
CA MET A 143 -10.97 6.63 5.63
C MET A 143 -11.70 7.82 6.27
N TRP A 144 -12.62 8.45 5.51
CA TRP A 144 -13.43 9.56 6.03
C TRP A 144 -14.35 9.13 7.18
N GLU A 145 -15.01 7.98 7.05
CA GLU A 145 -15.87 7.41 8.09
C GLU A 145 -15.06 7.10 9.36
N ALA A 146 -13.83 6.61 9.21
CA ALA A 146 -12.88 6.38 10.30
C ALA A 146 -12.24 7.67 10.85
N LYS A 147 -12.66 8.85 10.36
CA LYS A 147 -12.11 10.17 10.74
C LYS A 147 -10.59 10.29 10.49
N LEU A 148 -10.10 9.58 9.50
CA LEU A 148 -8.73 9.69 9.01
C LEU A 148 -8.72 10.65 7.81
N GLU A 149 -7.88 11.66 7.87
CA GLU A 149 -7.72 12.59 6.75
C GLU A 149 -6.86 11.93 5.66
N PRO A 150 -7.41 11.73 4.43
CA PRO A 150 -6.62 11.22 3.32
C PRO A 150 -5.48 12.17 2.98
N ASP A 151 -4.30 11.63 2.78
CA ASP A 151 -3.11 12.37 2.38
C ASP A 151 -2.97 12.50 0.86
N VAL A 152 -1.94 13.20 0.40
CA VAL A 152 -1.63 13.38 -1.02
C VAL A 152 -1.49 12.02 -1.74
N ILE A 153 -0.98 10.99 -1.05
CA ILE A 153 -0.79 9.64 -1.63
C ILE A 153 -2.14 8.98 -1.86
N SER A 154 -3.05 9.03 -0.86
CA SER A 154 -4.39 8.46 -0.94
C SER A 154 -5.21 9.08 -2.06
N TYR A 155 -5.24 10.42 -2.14
CA TYR A 155 -5.95 11.11 -3.22
C TYR A 155 -5.35 10.83 -4.59
N SER A 156 -4.01 10.88 -4.74
CA SER A 156 -3.35 10.63 -6.01
C SER A 156 -3.63 9.22 -6.53
N ALA A 157 -3.61 8.21 -5.64
CA ALA A 157 -3.93 6.85 -6.00
C ALA A 157 -5.41 6.69 -6.39
N GLY A 158 -6.34 7.36 -5.67
CA GLY A 158 -7.77 7.37 -6.01
C GLY A 158 -8.05 8.03 -7.36
N ILE A 159 -7.39 9.17 -7.65
CA ILE A 159 -7.50 9.87 -8.92
C ILE A 159 -6.96 9.01 -10.07
N SER A 160 -5.77 8.40 -9.91
CA SER A 160 -5.20 7.48 -10.89
C SER A 160 -6.04 6.22 -11.11
N ALA A 161 -6.65 5.69 -10.05
CA ALA A 161 -7.58 4.57 -10.18
C ALA A 161 -8.80 4.94 -11.02
N CYS A 162 -9.36 6.15 -10.81
CA CYS A 162 -10.46 6.67 -11.61
C CYS A 162 -10.05 6.91 -13.08
N GLU A 163 -8.83 7.39 -13.34
CA GLU A 163 -8.30 7.56 -14.69
C GLU A 163 -8.24 6.22 -15.41
N LYS A 164 -7.61 5.20 -14.81
CA LYS A 164 -7.53 3.85 -15.36
C LYS A 164 -8.90 3.20 -15.60
N GLY A 165 -9.87 3.50 -14.73
CA GLY A 165 -11.25 3.05 -14.87
C GLY A 165 -12.12 3.92 -15.80
N GLU A 166 -11.54 4.85 -16.52
CA GLU A 166 -12.24 5.80 -17.42
C GLU A 166 -13.34 6.64 -16.71
N GLN A 167 -13.22 6.83 -15.38
CA GLN A 167 -14.16 7.56 -14.54
C GLN A 167 -13.75 9.03 -14.37
N TRP A 168 -13.60 9.75 -15.47
CA TRP A 168 -13.06 11.11 -15.50
C TRP A 168 -13.83 12.12 -14.61
N GLN A 169 -15.17 11.98 -14.47
CA GLN A 169 -15.95 12.88 -13.59
C GLN A 169 -15.53 12.71 -12.13
N ARG A 170 -15.31 11.47 -11.70
CA ARG A 170 -14.89 11.14 -10.34
C ARG A 170 -13.46 11.58 -10.07
N ALA A 171 -12.57 11.42 -11.05
CA ALA A 171 -11.18 11.89 -10.96
C ALA A 171 -11.14 13.42 -10.75
N LEU A 172 -11.92 14.19 -11.52
CA LEU A 172 -12.01 15.64 -11.37
C LEU A 172 -12.65 16.07 -10.04
N ALA A 173 -13.68 15.35 -9.58
CA ALA A 173 -14.29 15.60 -8.27
C ALA A 173 -13.27 15.38 -7.13
N LEU A 174 -12.51 14.28 -7.15
CA LEU A 174 -11.46 14.02 -6.17
C LEU A 174 -10.36 15.10 -6.19
N LEU A 175 -9.98 15.58 -7.37
CA LEU A 175 -8.99 16.65 -7.50
C LEU A 175 -9.50 17.96 -6.87
N SER A 176 -10.81 18.26 -6.99
CA SER A 176 -11.44 19.42 -6.34
C SER A 176 -11.42 19.26 -4.82
N VAL A 177 -11.83 18.09 -4.29
CA VAL A 177 -11.81 17.79 -2.86
C VAL A 177 -10.39 17.89 -2.28
N MET A 178 -9.38 17.38 -2.99
CA MET A 178 -7.99 17.48 -2.58
C MET A 178 -7.54 18.94 -2.42
N ARG A 179 -7.96 19.83 -3.34
CA ARG A 179 -7.67 21.28 -3.26
C ARG A 179 -8.42 21.97 -2.12
N GLU A 180 -9.67 21.60 -1.89
CA GLU A 180 -10.46 22.13 -0.75
C GLU A 180 -9.82 21.73 0.58
N ALA A 181 -9.24 20.53 0.67
CA ALA A 181 -8.45 20.08 1.80
C ALA A 181 -7.06 20.77 1.91
N LYS A 182 -6.76 21.75 1.04
CA LYS A 182 -5.49 22.48 0.97
C LYS A 182 -4.26 21.57 0.75
N LEU A 183 -4.48 20.42 0.13
CA LEU A 183 -3.42 19.52 -0.29
C LEU A 183 -2.97 19.91 -1.69
N GLU A 184 -1.67 20.13 -1.88
CA GLU A 184 -1.14 20.42 -3.21
C GLU A 184 -1.10 19.16 -4.06
N PRO A 185 -1.84 19.12 -5.22
CA PRO A 185 -1.78 17.99 -6.12
C PRO A 185 -0.37 17.80 -6.66
N ASN A 186 0.11 16.58 -6.66
CA ASN A 186 1.40 16.22 -7.24
C ASN A 186 1.29 16.00 -8.77
N VAL A 187 2.42 15.72 -9.41
CA VAL A 187 2.49 15.48 -10.87
C VAL A 187 1.54 14.35 -11.30
N ILE A 188 1.38 13.31 -10.48
CA ILE A 188 0.48 12.18 -10.76
C ILE A 188 -0.97 12.64 -10.78
N SER A 189 -1.41 13.39 -9.75
CA SER A 189 -2.77 13.92 -9.67
C SER A 189 -3.09 14.88 -10.83
N TYR A 190 -2.13 15.73 -11.21
CA TYR A 190 -2.32 16.64 -12.33
C TYR A 190 -2.37 15.91 -13.68
N SER A 191 -1.46 14.94 -13.92
CA SER A 191 -1.47 14.17 -15.17
C SER A 191 -2.76 13.39 -15.35
N ALA A 192 -3.23 12.71 -14.31
CA ALA A 192 -4.50 12.01 -14.32
C ALA A 192 -5.70 12.96 -14.53
N GLY A 193 -5.68 14.15 -13.92
CA GLY A 193 -6.68 15.20 -14.16
C GLY A 193 -6.69 15.73 -15.59
N ILE A 194 -5.52 15.89 -16.21
CA ILE A 194 -5.39 16.31 -17.62
C ILE A 194 -5.93 15.22 -18.55
N SER A 195 -5.54 13.96 -18.35
CA SER A 195 -6.04 12.81 -19.10
C SER A 195 -7.57 12.70 -19.01
N ALA A 196 -8.11 12.88 -17.80
CA ALA A 196 -9.55 12.92 -17.57
C ALA A 196 -10.25 14.06 -18.33
N SER A 197 -9.65 15.25 -18.36
CA SER A 197 -10.22 16.41 -19.08
C SER A 197 -10.17 16.26 -20.61
N THR A 198 -9.13 15.65 -21.16
CA THR A 198 -9.01 15.34 -22.59
C THR A 198 -10.03 14.29 -23.03
N ALA A 199 -10.28 13.28 -22.19
CA ALA A 199 -11.34 12.30 -22.39
C ALA A 199 -12.72 12.96 -22.44
N LEU A 200 -12.99 13.96 -21.59
CA LEU A 200 -14.20 14.78 -21.62
C LEU A 200 -14.37 15.52 -22.96
N GLY A 201 -13.30 16.15 -23.43
CA GLY A 201 -13.30 16.87 -24.72
C GLY A 201 -13.65 15.95 -25.89
N SER A 202 -13.03 14.77 -25.94
CA SER A 202 -13.29 13.76 -26.97
C SER A 202 -14.70 13.15 -26.91
N ALA A 203 -15.23 12.93 -25.71
CA ALA A 203 -16.61 12.44 -25.50
C ALA A 203 -17.65 13.50 -25.92
N ARG A 204 -17.38 14.78 -25.64
CA ARG A 204 -18.25 15.91 -26.03
C ARG A 204 -18.26 16.12 -27.57
N ALA A 205 -17.09 15.98 -28.20
CA ALA A 205 -16.95 16.04 -29.67
C ALA A 205 -17.73 14.89 -30.37
N ARG A 206 -17.64 13.67 -29.84
CA ARG A 206 -18.41 12.51 -30.35
C ARG A 206 -19.91 12.70 -30.23
N ARG A 207 -20.42 13.27 -29.13
CA ARG A 207 -21.84 13.60 -28.96
C ARG A 207 -22.30 14.69 -29.91
N ALA A 208 -21.50 15.72 -30.17
CA ALA A 208 -21.81 16.79 -31.11
C ALA A 208 -21.82 16.28 -32.55
N GLY A 209 -20.89 15.37 -32.90
CA GLY A 209 -20.81 14.77 -34.25
C GLY A 209 -21.95 13.80 -34.56
N SER A 210 -22.48 13.08 -33.57
CA SER A 210 -23.63 12.16 -33.75
C SER A 210 -24.98 12.83 -33.88
N GLY A 211 -25.09 14.13 -33.52
CA GLY A 211 -26.31 14.92 -33.64
C GLY A 211 -26.54 15.53 -35.04
N SER A 212 -25.53 15.51 -35.93
CA SER A 212 -25.64 16.21 -37.25
C SER A 212 -26.11 15.33 -38.42
N TRP A 213 -26.44 14.06 -38.19
CA TRP A 213 -26.86 13.15 -39.28
C TRP A 213 -28.36 12.81 -39.31
N ARG A 214 -29.21 13.54 -38.58
CA ARG A 214 -30.65 13.36 -38.67
C ARG A 214 -31.36 14.63 -39.16
N LEU A 215 -31.00 15.14 -40.30
CA LEU A 215 -31.83 16.05 -41.08
C LEU A 215 -31.39 16.05 -42.56
N ARG A 216 -31.78 15.04 -43.28
CA ARG A 216 -32.06 15.04 -44.73
C ARG A 216 -32.66 13.71 -45.14
N CYS A 217 -33.99 13.65 -45.11
CA CYS A 217 -34.83 13.08 -46.15
C CYS A 217 -36.24 13.56 -45.85
#